data_740a3616e7be2c5605e01607f4988ecd
#
_entry.id   740a3616e7be2c5605e01607f4988ecd
#
_cell.length_a   1.000
_cell.length_b   1.000
_cell.length_c   1.000
_cell.angle_alpha   90.00
_cell.angle_beta   90.00
_cell.angle_gamma   90.00
#
_symmetry.space_group_name_H-M   'P 1'
#
loop_
_entity.id
_entity.type
_entity.pdbx_description
1 polymer ?
#
loop_
_entity_poly.entity_id
_entity_poly.type
_entity_poly.pdbx_seq_one_letter_code
_entity_poly.pdbx_strand_id
1 'polypeptide(L)'
;GNENKDCTEIFADHGGYKASDMPKARLSVAPRVGFNWDMTGERKYILRGGTGVFNGRLPFVWLVSGAGNSNTIQNGLTLYRNEKGDNMPKFHTNVKDMLEDVYKGTYKGHDLAANTQPTILDKNLKMPSTWKSSLALDLKLPGDVNLNIEGIYNKDFNSVTVTKLGMVEKEGGIRLPGEPEARTYWESGNIRNKDGETVNPYLINNTDDVDGYYASVSAQVSKTWGFGLSLTAAYTYSSAKNVIDGIGDQVTSAFSTNTFNKNGSNVPELGYASYVSPHRILLNVGYRLAHKSGASNFGLYYEAFRQGYIGSYSYSRYSYTMYVQSGKYQNPVTNDRGAVNLIYIPTREELDGMPFTSDENREEYWKFIRNDDYLSKHTGEYSKRGGAVMPWQHMLNFRFSQDFYVNVKGRRNTISLGLDVNNIANMLNRDWGNVKRISTTNILKYENGAYTFNKPTWSKYAGTISTWSAMFSIRYTFN
;
A
#
# COMPACT_ATOMS: atom_id res chain seq x y z
N GLY A 1 -17.58 21.82 23.57
CA GLY A 1 -17.99 20.67 22.83
C GLY A 1 -18.36 20.99 21.42
N ASN A 2 -17.80 20.22 20.51
CA ASN A 2 -18.01 20.33 19.07
C ASN A 2 -19.14 19.38 18.65
N GLU A 3 -20.29 19.45 19.30
CA GLU A 3 -21.44 18.65 18.90
C GLU A 3 -22.18 19.36 17.76
N ASN A 4 -22.13 18.77 16.59
CA ASN A 4 -23.13 19.05 15.59
C ASN A 4 -24.41 18.35 16.03
N LYS A 5 -25.36 19.09 16.60
CA LYS A 5 -26.64 18.55 17.09
C LYS A 5 -27.39 17.78 15.99
N ASP A 6 -27.30 18.24 14.76
CA ASP A 6 -27.94 17.59 13.62
C ASP A 6 -27.36 16.19 13.35
N CYS A 7 -26.07 15.97 13.60
CA CYS A 7 -25.47 14.65 13.50
C CYS A 7 -25.76 13.76 14.70
N THR A 8 -25.89 14.31 15.92
CA THR A 8 -26.10 13.54 17.15
C THR A 8 -27.48 12.88 17.18
N GLU A 9 -28.52 13.57 16.73
CA GLU A 9 -29.87 13.03 16.63
C GLU A 9 -29.98 11.95 15.56
N ILE A 10 -29.28 12.12 14.44
CA ILE A 10 -29.27 11.18 13.31
C ILE A 10 -28.65 9.83 13.67
N PHE A 11 -27.65 9.80 14.56
CA PHE A 11 -26.93 8.57 14.89
C PHE A 11 -27.46 7.84 16.13
N ALA A 12 -28.45 8.39 16.82
CA ALA A 12 -29.04 7.74 17.99
C ALA A 12 -29.54 6.31 17.68
N ASP A 13 -30.18 6.16 16.53
CA ASP A 13 -30.73 4.85 16.08
C ASP A 13 -29.68 3.96 15.38
N HIS A 14 -28.45 4.45 15.18
CA HIS A 14 -27.36 3.76 14.50
C HIS A 14 -26.16 3.51 15.43
N GLY A 15 -26.39 2.96 16.62
CA GLY A 15 -25.35 2.62 17.58
C GLY A 15 -24.96 3.74 18.56
N GLY A 16 -25.69 4.85 18.57
CA GLY A 16 -25.49 5.97 19.52
C GLY A 16 -24.15 6.68 19.35
N TYR A 17 -23.61 6.72 18.15
CA TYR A 17 -22.36 7.43 17.82
C TYR A 17 -22.59 8.93 17.81
N LYS A 18 -21.56 9.69 18.16
CA LYS A 18 -21.55 11.16 18.09
C LYS A 18 -20.35 11.65 17.32
N ALA A 19 -20.53 12.71 16.53
CA ALA A 19 -19.41 13.35 15.81
C ALA A 19 -18.34 13.93 16.75
N SER A 20 -18.70 14.19 18.00
CA SER A 20 -17.82 14.66 19.07
C SER A 20 -17.12 13.53 19.85
N ASP A 21 -17.43 12.26 19.55
CA ASP A 21 -16.84 11.14 20.28
C ASP A 21 -15.33 11.07 20.03
N MET A 22 -14.61 10.86 21.11
CA MET A 22 -13.16 10.62 21.10
C MET A 22 -12.87 9.28 21.76
N PRO A 23 -11.87 8.54 21.30
CA PRO A 23 -11.47 7.29 21.93
C PRO A 23 -11.15 7.49 23.42
N LYS A 24 -11.66 6.61 24.25
CA LYS A 24 -11.38 6.62 25.68
C LYS A 24 -9.91 6.40 25.96
N ALA A 25 -9.37 7.16 26.91
CA ALA A 25 -8.01 6.91 27.38
C ALA A 25 -7.90 5.50 27.97
N ARG A 26 -6.88 4.77 27.54
CA ARG A 26 -6.60 3.38 27.95
C ARG A 26 -5.15 3.23 28.33
N LEU A 27 -4.90 2.49 29.41
CA LEU A 27 -3.56 2.04 29.74
C LEU A 27 -3.12 0.98 28.72
N SER A 28 -1.96 1.19 28.12
CA SER A 28 -1.37 0.24 27.18
C SER A 28 -0.05 -0.28 27.73
N VAL A 29 0.08 -1.59 27.80
CA VAL A 29 1.28 -2.26 28.31
C VAL A 29 2.06 -2.85 27.13
N ALA A 30 3.38 -2.65 27.09
CA ALA A 30 4.26 -3.07 26.01
C ALA A 30 5.45 -3.88 26.54
N PRO A 31 5.21 -5.11 27.07
CA PRO A 31 6.29 -5.98 27.56
C PRO A 31 7.19 -6.40 26.41
N ARG A 32 8.48 -6.49 26.70
CA ARG A 32 9.50 -6.91 25.73
C ARG A 32 10.55 -7.75 26.43
N VAL A 33 11.00 -8.80 25.76
CA VAL A 33 12.12 -9.63 26.20
C VAL A 33 13.00 -9.94 24.99
N GLY A 34 14.29 -10.00 25.21
CA GLY A 34 15.26 -10.37 24.18
C GLY A 34 16.43 -11.12 24.81
N PHE A 35 17.08 -11.93 24.02
CA PHE A 35 18.26 -12.68 24.40
C PHE A 35 19.29 -12.69 23.27
N ASN A 36 20.54 -12.87 23.68
CA ASN A 36 21.67 -13.11 22.80
C ASN A 36 22.57 -14.13 23.48
N TRP A 37 22.64 -15.30 22.90
CA TRP A 37 23.39 -16.43 23.47
C TRP A 37 24.51 -16.86 22.55
N ASP A 38 25.73 -16.64 22.98
CA ASP A 38 26.94 -17.21 22.36
C ASP A 38 27.10 -18.65 22.84
N MET A 39 26.72 -19.63 22.00
CA MET A 39 26.74 -21.04 22.33
C MET A 39 28.16 -21.61 22.51
N THR A 40 29.16 -20.93 21.95
CA THR A 40 30.55 -21.41 21.96
C THR A 40 31.47 -20.61 22.88
N GLY A 41 31.04 -19.41 23.30
CA GLY A 41 31.89 -18.45 23.99
C GLY A 41 32.93 -17.75 23.09
N GLU A 42 33.03 -18.16 21.82
CA GLU A 42 34.00 -17.68 20.84
C GLU A 42 33.33 -16.90 19.70
N ARG A 43 32.03 -16.60 19.84
CA ARG A 43 31.20 -15.93 18.82
C ARG A 43 31.14 -16.69 17.48
N LYS A 44 31.29 -18.01 17.52
CA LYS A 44 31.16 -18.85 16.33
C LYS A 44 29.69 -19.16 16.00
N TYR A 45 28.89 -19.43 17.05
CA TYR A 45 27.48 -19.76 16.93
C TYR A 45 26.70 -18.88 17.92
N ILE A 46 25.95 -17.92 17.41
CA ILE A 46 25.16 -16.99 18.22
C ILE A 46 23.69 -17.19 17.90
N LEU A 47 22.91 -17.55 18.90
CA LEU A 47 21.45 -17.52 18.82
C LEU A 47 20.95 -16.27 19.50
N ARG A 48 20.22 -15.45 18.75
CA ARG A 48 19.61 -14.21 19.24
C ARG A 48 18.15 -14.14 18.88
N GLY A 49 17.36 -13.49 19.72
CA GLY A 49 15.96 -13.31 19.45
C GLY A 49 15.30 -12.38 20.43
N GLY A 50 14.06 -12.06 20.14
CA GLY A 50 13.28 -11.21 20.99
C GLY A 50 11.80 -11.30 20.64
N THR A 51 10.99 -11.02 21.62
CA THR A 51 9.53 -10.93 21.46
C THR A 51 8.98 -9.80 22.32
N GLY A 52 7.88 -9.19 21.88
CA GLY A 52 7.25 -8.13 22.64
C GLY A 52 6.05 -7.53 21.95
N VAL A 53 5.29 -6.76 22.72
CA VAL A 53 4.13 -6.01 22.26
C VAL A 53 4.55 -4.57 21.98
N PHE A 54 4.11 -4.05 20.85
CA PHE A 54 4.36 -2.69 20.40
C PHE A 54 3.03 -2.00 20.09
N ASN A 55 2.80 -0.87 20.73
CA ASN A 55 1.59 -0.08 20.53
C ASN A 55 1.83 0.97 19.47
N GLY A 56 0.95 0.99 18.48
CA GLY A 56 0.93 1.96 17.40
C GLY A 56 0.07 3.18 17.72
N ARG A 57 -0.06 4.04 16.72
CA ARG A 57 -0.96 5.20 16.74
C ARG A 57 -1.75 5.23 15.44
N LEU A 58 -2.95 5.77 15.49
CA LEU A 58 -3.67 6.14 14.29
C LEU A 58 -2.97 7.29 13.57
N PRO A 59 -3.10 7.38 12.25
CA PRO A 59 -2.71 8.57 11.52
C PRO A 59 -3.39 9.80 12.13
N PHE A 60 -2.63 10.83 12.45
CA PHE A 60 -3.16 12.03 13.06
C PHE A 60 -4.25 12.70 12.18
N VAL A 61 -4.09 12.63 10.87
CA VAL A 61 -5.07 13.13 9.90
C VAL A 61 -6.45 12.47 10.06
N TRP A 62 -6.52 11.21 10.46
CA TRP A 62 -7.80 10.54 10.71
C TRP A 62 -8.50 11.08 11.96
N LEU A 63 -7.73 11.39 13.01
CA LEU A 63 -8.28 12.03 14.22
C LEU A 63 -8.77 13.45 13.93
N VAL A 64 -8.00 14.21 13.15
CA VAL A 64 -8.36 15.56 12.74
C VAL A 64 -9.57 15.57 11.80
N SER A 65 -9.73 14.55 10.96
CA SER A 65 -10.89 14.42 10.07
C SER A 65 -12.22 14.34 10.85
N GLY A 66 -12.23 13.72 12.03
CA GLY A 66 -13.41 13.71 12.89
C GLY A 66 -13.85 15.12 13.29
N ALA A 67 -12.91 15.99 13.63
CA ALA A 67 -13.18 17.39 13.97
C ALA A 67 -13.46 18.23 12.70
N GLY A 68 -12.63 18.10 11.68
CA GLY A 68 -12.73 18.90 10.43
C GLY A 68 -14.01 18.63 9.65
N ASN A 69 -14.47 17.37 9.63
CA ASN A 69 -15.68 16.97 8.90
C ASN A 69 -16.96 17.03 9.77
N SER A 70 -16.90 17.61 10.95
CA SER A 70 -18.05 17.73 11.87
C SER A 70 -19.03 18.86 11.53
N ASN A 71 -18.72 19.70 10.54
CA ASN A 71 -19.42 20.97 10.23
C ASN A 71 -19.41 22.03 11.36
N THR A 72 -18.64 21.80 12.43
CA THR A 72 -18.58 22.73 13.58
C THR A 72 -17.30 23.54 13.62
N ILE A 73 -16.19 23.01 13.09
CA ILE A 73 -14.88 23.68 13.11
C ILE A 73 -14.55 24.32 11.76
N GLN A 74 -14.93 23.63 10.68
CA GLN A 74 -14.63 24.10 9.33
C GLN A 74 -15.80 23.78 8.42
N ASN A 75 -16.13 24.73 7.57
CA ASN A 75 -17.06 24.56 6.46
C ASN A 75 -16.29 24.76 5.14
N GLY A 76 -16.62 23.95 4.15
CA GLY A 76 -16.06 24.06 2.81
C GLY A 76 -17.06 24.72 1.85
N LEU A 77 -16.62 25.71 1.09
CA LEU A 77 -17.36 26.25 -0.03
C LEU A 77 -16.58 25.94 -1.30
N THR A 78 -17.21 25.19 -2.22
CA THR A 78 -16.64 24.93 -3.53
C THR A 78 -17.46 25.69 -4.58
N LEU A 79 -16.80 26.57 -5.29
CA LEU A 79 -17.42 27.37 -6.35
C LEU A 79 -16.95 26.83 -7.71
N TYR A 80 -17.91 26.52 -8.56
CA TYR A 80 -17.63 26.12 -9.95
C TYR A 80 -17.86 27.32 -10.86
N ARG A 81 -16.87 27.64 -11.68
CA ARG A 81 -16.98 28.71 -12.66
C ARG A 81 -18.09 28.39 -13.66
N ASN A 82 -19.07 29.28 -13.79
CA ASN A 82 -20.05 29.19 -14.86
C ASN A 82 -19.44 29.63 -16.20
N GLU A 83 -20.16 29.47 -17.31
CA GLU A 83 -19.67 29.81 -18.65
C GLU A 83 -19.26 31.29 -18.79
N LYS A 84 -19.92 32.19 -18.08
CA LYS A 84 -19.63 33.64 -18.09
C LYS A 84 -18.52 34.02 -17.12
N GLY A 85 -18.24 33.19 -16.10
CA GLY A 85 -17.22 33.44 -15.06
C GLY A 85 -17.59 34.55 -14.08
N ASP A 86 -18.83 35.03 -14.08
CA ASP A 86 -19.32 36.11 -13.22
C ASP A 86 -19.68 35.66 -11.80
N ASN A 87 -19.71 34.32 -11.56
CA ASN A 87 -20.00 33.72 -10.28
C ASN A 87 -18.72 33.45 -9.43
N MET A 88 -17.56 33.91 -9.87
CA MET A 88 -16.31 33.72 -9.14
C MET A 88 -15.93 34.96 -8.34
N PRO A 89 -15.43 34.82 -7.09
CA PRO A 89 -14.94 35.94 -6.33
C PRO A 89 -13.74 36.57 -7.02
N LYS A 90 -13.57 37.87 -6.82
CA LYS A 90 -12.37 38.57 -7.29
C LYS A 90 -11.15 38.09 -6.47
N PHE A 91 -10.00 38.12 -7.11
CA PHE A 91 -8.76 37.87 -6.41
C PHE A 91 -8.41 39.05 -5.50
N HIS A 92 -8.16 38.76 -4.23
CA HIS A 92 -7.72 39.72 -3.25
C HIS A 92 -6.38 39.29 -2.68
N THR A 93 -5.47 40.22 -2.46
CA THR A 93 -4.19 39.97 -1.80
C THR A 93 -4.32 39.91 -0.27
N ASN A 94 -5.42 40.42 0.26
CA ASN A 94 -5.77 40.41 1.67
C ASN A 94 -6.88 39.39 1.92
N VAL A 95 -6.63 38.43 2.84
CA VAL A 95 -7.61 37.38 3.18
C VAL A 95 -8.91 37.95 3.72
N LYS A 96 -8.88 39.06 4.45
CA LYS A 96 -10.09 39.70 5.00
C LYS A 96 -11.00 40.20 3.90
N ASP A 97 -10.46 40.87 2.89
CA ASP A 97 -11.22 41.40 1.75
C ASP A 97 -11.78 40.27 0.90
N MET A 98 -11.05 39.16 0.76
CA MET A 98 -11.52 37.96 0.09
C MET A 98 -12.69 37.31 0.86
N LEU A 99 -12.61 37.22 2.17
CA LEU A 99 -13.71 36.69 3.00
C LEU A 99 -14.93 37.60 2.95
N GLU A 100 -14.75 38.92 2.92
CA GLU A 100 -15.86 39.88 2.77
C GLU A 100 -16.55 39.76 1.40
N ASP A 101 -15.78 39.56 0.33
CA ASP A 101 -16.33 39.34 -1.01
C ASP A 101 -17.13 38.03 -1.07
N VAL A 102 -16.60 36.95 -0.47
CA VAL A 102 -17.24 35.64 -0.43
C VAL A 102 -18.49 35.62 0.47
N TYR A 103 -18.45 36.20 1.67
CA TYR A 103 -19.55 36.07 2.64
C TYR A 103 -20.55 37.21 2.64
N LYS A 104 -20.16 38.41 2.22
CA LYS A 104 -21.02 39.59 2.28
C LYS A 104 -21.39 40.13 0.90
N GLY A 105 -20.62 39.79 -0.13
CA GLY A 105 -20.78 40.25 -1.50
C GLY A 105 -21.58 39.29 -2.39
N THR A 106 -20.91 38.75 -3.39
CA THR A 106 -21.48 37.93 -4.47
C THR A 106 -22.14 36.64 -3.97
N TYR A 107 -21.70 36.14 -2.80
CA TYR A 107 -22.13 34.84 -2.24
C TYR A 107 -23.01 34.96 -0.98
N LYS A 108 -23.55 36.15 -0.75
CA LYS A 108 -24.51 36.37 0.35
C LYS A 108 -25.76 35.52 0.12
N GLY A 109 -26.06 34.65 1.10
CA GLY A 109 -27.21 33.75 1.05
C GLY A 109 -26.95 32.36 0.46
N HIS A 110 -25.72 32.03 0.09
CA HIS A 110 -25.35 30.63 -0.13
C HIS A 110 -25.20 29.95 1.23
N ASP A 111 -26.13 29.07 1.53
CA ASP A 111 -25.96 28.16 2.66
C ASP A 111 -24.77 27.26 2.37
N LEU A 112 -23.84 27.23 3.32
CA LEU A 112 -22.73 26.26 3.26
C LEU A 112 -23.33 24.88 3.43
N ALA A 113 -23.31 24.07 2.38
CA ALA A 113 -23.86 22.73 2.43
C ALA A 113 -23.23 21.94 3.58
N ALA A 114 -24.06 21.33 4.41
CA ALA A 114 -23.60 20.45 5.47
C ALA A 114 -22.79 19.31 4.85
N ASN A 115 -21.66 18.93 5.47
CA ASN A 115 -20.91 17.78 5.03
C ASN A 115 -21.76 16.52 5.24
N THR A 116 -22.17 15.88 4.15
CA THR A 116 -22.96 14.65 4.17
C THR A 116 -22.13 13.39 4.45
N GLN A 117 -20.83 13.53 4.63
CA GLN A 117 -19.92 12.43 4.95
C GLN A 117 -19.04 12.75 6.17
N PRO A 118 -19.63 13.00 7.34
CA PRO A 118 -18.86 13.23 8.56
C PRO A 118 -18.02 12.00 8.91
N THR A 119 -16.90 12.23 9.59
CA THR A 119 -16.03 11.15 10.10
C THR A 119 -16.24 11.02 11.58
N ILE A 120 -16.52 9.82 12.05
CA ILE A 120 -16.79 9.49 13.44
C ILE A 120 -15.72 8.54 13.95
N LEU A 121 -15.28 8.75 15.18
CA LEU A 121 -14.38 7.86 15.89
C LEU A 121 -15.17 7.04 16.90
N ASP A 122 -15.05 5.74 16.89
CA ASP A 122 -15.65 4.92 17.93
C ASP A 122 -15.02 5.26 19.28
N LYS A 123 -15.86 5.61 20.27
CA LYS A 123 -15.42 5.88 21.65
C LYS A 123 -14.70 4.69 22.30
N ASN A 124 -14.93 3.48 21.81
CA ASN A 124 -14.30 2.26 22.28
C ASN A 124 -13.06 1.86 21.45
N LEU A 125 -12.70 2.65 20.45
CA LEU A 125 -11.55 2.41 19.59
C LEU A 125 -10.28 2.18 20.42
N LYS A 126 -9.61 1.06 20.17
CA LYS A 126 -8.32 0.72 20.73
C LYS A 126 -7.23 1.07 19.72
N MET A 127 -6.12 1.61 20.21
CA MET A 127 -4.97 1.86 19.34
C MET A 127 -4.44 0.53 18.78
N PRO A 128 -4.05 0.49 17.51
CA PRO A 128 -3.50 -0.72 16.92
C PRO A 128 -2.23 -1.12 17.66
N SER A 129 -2.06 -2.41 17.87
CA SER A 129 -0.90 -2.97 18.53
C SER A 129 -0.38 -4.15 17.73
N THR A 130 0.90 -4.47 17.86
CA THR A 130 1.52 -5.58 17.14
C THR A 130 2.39 -6.38 18.11
N TRP A 131 2.18 -7.67 18.18
CA TRP A 131 3.14 -8.59 18.77
C TRP A 131 4.21 -8.91 17.72
N LYS A 132 5.47 -8.63 18.05
CA LYS A 132 6.62 -8.89 17.17
C LYS A 132 7.52 -9.91 17.81
N SER A 133 7.96 -10.89 17.01
CA SER A 133 8.96 -11.89 17.41
C SER A 133 9.99 -12.05 16.33
N SER A 134 11.25 -12.20 16.73
CA SER A 134 12.34 -12.55 15.83
C SER A 134 13.23 -13.61 16.47
N LEU A 135 13.77 -14.48 15.62
CA LEU A 135 14.79 -15.46 15.99
C LEU A 135 15.84 -15.49 14.88
N ALA A 136 17.10 -15.33 15.26
CA ALA A 136 18.21 -15.35 14.31
C ALA A 136 19.36 -16.25 14.82
N LEU A 137 20.00 -16.90 13.86
CA LEU A 137 21.18 -17.73 14.06
C LEU A 137 22.34 -17.18 13.23
N ASP A 138 23.39 -16.72 13.90
CA ASP A 138 24.62 -16.26 13.29
C ASP A 138 25.67 -17.37 13.41
N LEU A 139 26.21 -17.80 12.27
CA LEU A 139 27.17 -18.91 12.18
C LEU A 139 28.45 -18.43 11.50
N LYS A 140 29.59 -18.66 12.15
CA LYS A 140 30.89 -18.53 11.53
C LYS A 140 31.36 -19.92 11.07
N LEU A 141 31.26 -20.15 9.76
CA LEU A 141 31.58 -21.44 9.14
C LEU A 141 33.09 -21.52 8.80
N PRO A 142 33.63 -22.73 8.52
CA PRO A 142 35.00 -22.88 8.05
C PRO A 142 35.32 -22.01 6.85
N GLY A 143 36.55 -21.50 6.78
CA GLY A 143 37.01 -20.62 5.73
C GLY A 143 36.50 -19.18 5.89
N ASP A 144 36.18 -18.72 7.11
CA ASP A 144 35.70 -17.37 7.43
C ASP A 144 34.43 -16.97 6.68
N VAL A 145 33.56 -17.91 6.39
CA VAL A 145 32.25 -17.67 5.85
C VAL A 145 31.28 -17.36 7.00
N ASN A 146 30.60 -16.21 6.95
CA ASN A 146 29.53 -15.88 7.89
C ASN A 146 28.18 -16.21 7.24
N LEU A 147 27.35 -16.95 7.95
CA LEU A 147 25.97 -17.25 7.59
C LEU A 147 25.04 -16.70 8.66
N ASN A 148 24.07 -15.91 8.26
CA ASN A 148 22.97 -15.45 9.12
C ASN A 148 21.65 -16.00 8.57
N ILE A 149 20.83 -16.58 9.45
CA ILE A 149 19.46 -16.99 9.15
C ILE A 149 18.55 -16.31 10.16
N GLU A 150 17.53 -15.59 9.70
CA GLU A 150 16.60 -14.87 10.57
C GLU A 150 15.15 -15.12 10.15
N GLY A 151 14.31 -15.43 11.14
CA GLY A 151 12.85 -15.48 11.02
C GLY A 151 12.22 -14.36 11.82
N ILE A 152 11.23 -13.68 11.21
CA ILE A 152 10.43 -12.64 11.85
C ILE A 152 8.96 -13.01 11.71
N TYR A 153 8.21 -12.89 12.80
CA TYR A 153 6.75 -13.00 12.78
C TYR A 153 6.13 -11.87 13.60
N ASN A 154 5.19 -11.15 12.98
CA ASN A 154 4.42 -10.13 13.62
C ASN A 154 2.93 -10.48 13.50
N LYS A 155 2.19 -10.33 14.59
CA LYS A 155 0.73 -10.46 14.62
C LYS A 155 0.13 -9.15 15.09
N ASP A 156 -0.79 -8.61 14.30
CA ASP A 156 -1.49 -7.39 14.67
C ASP A 156 -2.63 -7.69 15.67
N PHE A 157 -2.93 -6.72 16.50
CA PHE A 157 -4.07 -6.69 17.40
C PHE A 157 -4.79 -5.36 17.26
N ASN A 158 -6.11 -5.41 17.45
CA ASN A 158 -6.95 -4.22 17.33
C ASN A 158 -6.75 -3.52 15.97
N SER A 159 -6.70 -4.28 14.91
CA SER A 159 -6.63 -3.72 13.56
C SER A 159 -7.75 -2.71 13.37
N VAL A 160 -7.43 -1.61 12.70
CA VAL A 160 -8.38 -0.51 12.50
C VAL A 160 -8.95 -0.58 11.10
N THR A 161 -10.24 -0.37 10.98
CA THR A 161 -10.96 -0.29 9.72
C THR A 161 -11.78 0.98 9.63
N VAL A 162 -12.23 1.27 8.42
CA VAL A 162 -13.19 2.33 8.13
C VAL A 162 -14.42 1.70 7.52
N THR A 163 -15.57 1.96 8.11
CA THR A 163 -16.86 1.52 7.59
C THR A 163 -17.78 2.72 7.32
N LYS A 164 -18.83 2.55 6.55
CA LYS A 164 -19.89 3.55 6.41
C LYS A 164 -21.09 3.18 7.25
N LEU A 165 -21.47 4.06 8.17
CA LEU A 165 -22.76 3.98 8.82
C LEU A 165 -23.87 4.33 7.83
N GLY A 166 -25.07 3.80 8.02
CA GLY A 166 -26.20 4.05 7.13
C GLY A 166 -26.20 3.22 5.84
N MET A 167 -25.16 2.43 5.62
CA MET A 167 -25.20 1.38 4.60
C MET A 167 -25.92 0.16 5.20
N VAL A 168 -26.94 -0.33 4.51
CA VAL A 168 -27.72 -1.49 4.94
C VAL A 168 -27.49 -2.62 3.96
N GLU A 169 -27.18 -3.79 4.49
CA GLU A 169 -27.08 -5.00 3.70
C GLU A 169 -28.44 -5.40 3.17
N LYS A 170 -28.55 -5.58 1.87
CA LYS A 170 -29.76 -6.04 1.23
C LYS A 170 -29.84 -7.56 1.31
N GLU A 171 -30.97 -8.06 1.81
CA GLU A 171 -31.23 -9.48 1.87
C GLU A 171 -31.11 -10.15 0.50
N GLY A 172 -30.43 -11.30 0.45
CA GLY A 172 -30.20 -12.06 -0.76
C GLY A 172 -29.05 -11.57 -1.64
N GLY A 173 -28.49 -10.39 -1.37
CA GLY A 173 -27.35 -9.86 -2.13
C GLY A 173 -27.58 -9.73 -3.63
N ILE A 174 -26.50 -9.74 -4.40
CA ILE A 174 -26.52 -9.77 -5.88
C ILE A 174 -25.68 -10.93 -6.40
N ARG A 175 -26.29 -11.81 -7.19
CA ARG A 175 -25.60 -12.87 -7.91
C ARG A 175 -25.41 -12.46 -9.36
N LEU A 176 -24.17 -12.32 -9.79
CA LEU A 176 -23.87 -12.10 -11.20
C LEU A 176 -23.94 -13.43 -11.98
N PRO A 177 -24.29 -13.40 -13.28
CA PRO A 177 -24.33 -14.61 -14.09
C PRO A 177 -23.01 -15.37 -14.09
N GLY A 178 -23.05 -16.68 -13.86
CA GLY A 178 -21.86 -17.53 -13.76
C GLY A 178 -21.14 -17.52 -12.42
N GLU A 179 -21.53 -16.69 -11.48
CA GLU A 179 -20.97 -16.75 -10.13
C GLU A 179 -21.70 -17.80 -9.29
N PRO A 180 -20.99 -18.57 -8.42
CA PRO A 180 -21.60 -19.65 -7.64
C PRO A 180 -22.50 -19.14 -6.53
N GLU A 181 -22.21 -17.95 -5.98
CA GLU A 181 -22.92 -17.37 -4.84
C GLU A 181 -23.16 -15.87 -5.02
N ALA A 182 -24.10 -15.33 -4.25
CA ALA A 182 -24.37 -13.90 -4.25
C ALA A 182 -23.25 -13.13 -3.54
N ARG A 183 -23.02 -11.91 -4.02
CA ARG A 183 -22.19 -10.89 -3.36
C ARG A 183 -23.07 -10.10 -2.42
N THR A 184 -22.52 -9.67 -1.28
CA THR A 184 -23.23 -8.72 -0.42
C THR A 184 -23.49 -7.43 -1.18
N TYR A 185 -24.72 -6.97 -1.11
CA TYR A 185 -25.15 -5.70 -1.71
C TYR A 185 -25.53 -4.72 -0.62
N TRP A 186 -25.01 -3.52 -0.73
CA TRP A 186 -25.22 -2.44 0.23
C TRP A 186 -26.06 -1.33 -0.38
N GLU A 187 -27.18 -0.99 0.27
CA GLU A 187 -27.98 0.17 -0.08
C GLU A 187 -27.62 1.32 0.87
N SER A 188 -27.45 2.52 0.31
CA SER A 188 -27.28 3.75 1.08
C SER A 188 -28.61 4.46 1.27
N GLY A 189 -28.72 5.27 2.33
CA GLY A 189 -29.82 6.21 2.44
C GLY A 189 -30.74 6.06 3.63
N ASN A 190 -30.34 5.27 4.62
CA ASN A 190 -31.13 5.16 5.86
C ASN A 190 -30.91 6.31 6.83
N ILE A 191 -29.79 7.02 6.72
CA ILE A 191 -29.49 8.17 7.57
C ILE A 191 -29.78 9.44 6.76
N ARG A 192 -30.64 10.30 7.32
CA ARG A 192 -30.97 11.59 6.72
C ARG A 192 -30.73 12.71 7.70
N ASN A 193 -30.24 13.85 7.20
CA ASN A 193 -30.16 15.07 8.00
C ASN A 193 -31.56 15.72 8.13
N LYS A 194 -31.63 16.82 8.90
CA LYS A 194 -32.86 17.59 9.11
C LYS A 194 -33.47 18.13 7.82
N ASP A 195 -32.66 18.31 6.77
CA ASP A 195 -33.07 18.82 5.46
C ASP A 195 -33.50 17.68 4.51
N GLY A 196 -33.53 16.42 5.01
CA GLY A 196 -33.90 15.22 4.26
C GLY A 196 -32.81 14.67 3.35
N GLU A 197 -31.60 15.23 3.37
CA GLU A 197 -30.46 14.76 2.58
C GLU A 197 -29.88 13.47 3.16
N THR A 198 -29.42 12.58 2.27
CA THR A 198 -28.74 11.34 2.69
C THR A 198 -27.37 11.67 3.29
N VAL A 199 -27.12 11.14 4.48
CA VAL A 199 -25.85 11.24 5.19
C VAL A 199 -25.18 9.89 5.25
N ASN A 200 -23.94 9.80 4.81
CA ASN A 200 -23.13 8.56 4.80
C ASN A 200 -21.84 8.73 5.62
N PRO A 201 -21.95 8.72 6.96
CA PRO A 201 -20.79 8.95 7.81
C PRO A 201 -19.80 7.80 7.73
N TYR A 202 -18.52 8.14 7.79
CA TYR A 202 -17.45 7.18 7.99
C TYR A 202 -17.26 6.92 9.48
N LEU A 203 -17.20 5.65 9.85
CA LEU A 203 -16.87 5.20 11.21
C LEU A 203 -15.46 4.60 11.19
N ILE A 204 -14.58 5.13 12.02
CA ILE A 204 -13.27 4.55 12.31
C ILE A 204 -13.42 3.70 13.58
N ASN A 205 -13.27 2.39 13.42
CA ASN A 205 -13.39 1.42 14.52
C ASN A 205 -12.33 0.31 14.39
N ASN A 206 -12.26 -0.55 15.40
CA ASN A 206 -11.47 -1.78 15.28
C ASN A 206 -12.26 -2.83 14.51
N THR A 207 -11.52 -3.75 13.91
CA THR A 207 -12.10 -5.00 13.39
C THR A 207 -12.36 -5.96 14.53
N ASP A 208 -13.45 -6.70 14.45
CA ASP A 208 -13.75 -7.76 15.41
C ASP A 208 -12.96 -9.02 15.00
N ASP A 209 -11.81 -9.24 15.65
CA ASP A 209 -10.94 -10.41 15.47
C ASP A 209 -10.33 -10.66 14.09
N VAL A 210 -10.46 -9.69 13.16
CA VAL A 210 -9.82 -9.75 11.84
C VAL A 210 -8.50 -8.98 11.87
N ASP A 211 -7.44 -9.65 12.30
CA ASP A 211 -6.13 -9.03 12.51
C ASP A 211 -5.08 -9.53 11.52
N GLY A 212 -4.28 -8.61 11.01
CA GLY A 212 -3.20 -8.87 10.06
C GLY A 212 -2.00 -9.61 10.66
N TYR A 213 -1.07 -9.93 9.76
CA TYR A 213 0.25 -10.47 10.14
C TYR A 213 1.31 -10.10 9.12
N TYR A 214 2.57 -10.16 9.56
CA TYR A 214 3.76 -10.17 8.71
C TYR A 214 4.65 -11.35 9.13
N ALA A 215 5.15 -12.11 8.14
CA ALA A 215 6.13 -13.15 8.34
C ALA A 215 7.24 -13.02 7.31
N SER A 216 8.49 -13.22 7.74
CA SER A 216 9.63 -13.33 6.81
C SER A 216 10.67 -14.30 7.30
N VAL A 217 11.37 -14.91 6.34
CA VAL A 217 12.59 -15.71 6.58
C VAL A 217 13.65 -15.18 5.63
N SER A 218 14.82 -14.88 6.16
CA SER A 218 15.98 -14.45 5.40
C SER A 218 17.20 -15.32 5.69
N ALA A 219 18.02 -15.53 4.66
CA ALA A 219 19.34 -16.15 4.77
C ALA A 219 20.35 -15.24 4.06
N GLN A 220 21.46 -14.95 4.76
CA GLN A 220 22.55 -14.15 4.23
C GLN A 220 23.88 -14.88 4.43
N VAL A 221 24.66 -14.96 3.37
CA VAL A 221 26.03 -15.45 3.42
C VAL A 221 26.99 -14.31 3.06
N SER A 222 28.10 -14.19 3.80
CA SER A 222 29.14 -13.23 3.47
C SER A 222 30.53 -13.79 3.72
N LYS A 223 31.48 -13.36 2.88
CA LYS A 223 32.89 -13.69 3.00
C LYS A 223 33.77 -12.55 2.49
N THR A 224 34.87 -12.34 3.17
CA THR A 224 35.95 -11.44 2.73
C THR A 224 37.24 -12.24 2.63
N TRP A 225 37.91 -12.14 1.48
CA TRP A 225 39.19 -12.79 1.23
C TRP A 225 40.35 -11.82 1.43
N GLY A 226 41.48 -12.33 1.90
CA GLY A 226 42.66 -11.52 2.20
C GLY A 226 43.26 -10.79 0.97
N PHE A 227 42.93 -11.20 -0.25
CA PHE A 227 43.34 -10.52 -1.47
C PHE A 227 42.44 -9.35 -1.90
N GLY A 228 41.48 -8.98 -1.06
CA GLY A 228 40.64 -7.80 -1.23
C GLY A 228 39.25 -8.03 -1.82
N LEU A 229 38.87 -9.27 -2.17
CA LEU A 229 37.52 -9.60 -2.61
C LEU A 229 36.58 -9.72 -1.40
N SER A 230 35.37 -9.19 -1.53
CA SER A 230 34.25 -9.38 -0.57
C SER A 230 32.99 -9.77 -1.33
N LEU A 231 32.23 -10.68 -0.77
CA LEU A 231 30.95 -11.16 -1.30
C LEU A 231 29.91 -11.17 -0.19
N THR A 232 28.73 -10.66 -0.48
CA THR A 232 27.52 -10.85 0.35
C THR A 232 26.37 -11.25 -0.57
N ALA A 233 25.70 -12.34 -0.26
CA ALA A 233 24.49 -12.77 -0.94
C ALA A 233 23.38 -12.99 0.07
N ALA A 234 22.17 -12.53 -0.20
CA ALA A 234 21.01 -12.73 0.67
C ALA A 234 19.76 -13.05 -0.14
N TYR A 235 18.90 -13.85 0.46
CA TYR A 235 17.56 -14.12 -0.01
C TYR A 235 16.57 -13.92 1.12
N THR A 236 15.45 -13.27 0.82
CA THR A 236 14.34 -13.09 1.77
C THR A 236 13.04 -13.52 1.12
N TYR A 237 12.29 -14.34 1.85
CA TYR A 237 10.88 -14.60 1.58
C TYR A 237 10.03 -13.84 2.59
N SER A 238 8.96 -13.17 2.14
CA SER A 238 8.05 -12.41 3.00
C SER A 238 6.60 -12.62 2.61
N SER A 239 5.73 -12.67 3.61
CA SER A 239 4.27 -12.70 3.44
C SER A 239 3.63 -11.78 4.47
N ALA A 240 2.69 -10.95 4.04
CA ALA A 240 1.90 -10.12 4.92
C ALA A 240 0.45 -10.06 4.45
N LYS A 241 -0.46 -10.02 5.42
CA LYS A 241 -1.86 -9.72 5.19
C LYS A 241 -2.32 -8.63 6.13
N ASN A 242 -3.20 -7.78 5.66
CA ASN A 242 -3.81 -6.69 6.42
C ASN A 242 -5.29 -6.54 6.07
N VAL A 243 -6.01 -5.75 6.82
CA VAL A 243 -7.42 -5.41 6.55
C VAL A 243 -7.51 -4.25 5.56
N ILE A 244 -6.72 -3.21 5.77
CA ILE A 244 -6.60 -2.06 4.86
C ILE A 244 -5.22 -2.08 4.23
N ASP A 245 -5.16 -2.05 2.92
CA ASP A 245 -3.90 -2.10 2.16
C ASP A 245 -3.33 -0.71 1.92
N GLY A 246 -2.55 -0.27 2.86
CA GLY A 246 -2.00 1.08 2.89
C GLY A 246 -2.94 2.07 3.60
N ILE A 247 -2.35 2.98 4.33
CA ILE A 247 -3.07 4.02 5.03
C ILE A 247 -2.99 5.26 4.15
N GLY A 248 -4.09 5.59 3.48
CA GLY A 248 -4.25 6.87 2.81
C GLY A 248 -4.29 8.02 3.84
N ASP A 249 -3.96 9.21 3.38
CA ASP A 249 -4.12 10.45 4.15
C ASP A 249 -5.60 10.81 4.38
N GLN A 250 -6.51 10.22 3.62
CA GLN A 250 -7.94 10.47 3.70
C GLN A 250 -8.71 9.21 4.10
N VAL A 251 -9.65 9.39 5.01
CA VAL A 251 -10.57 8.33 5.48
C VAL A 251 -11.38 7.73 4.32
N THR A 252 -11.82 8.58 3.39
CA THR A 252 -12.52 8.17 2.16
C THR A 252 -11.68 7.21 1.31
N SER A 253 -10.39 7.49 1.15
CA SER A 253 -9.48 6.64 0.39
C SER A 253 -9.22 5.32 1.10
N ALA A 254 -9.09 5.33 2.43
CA ALA A 254 -8.96 4.12 3.22
C ALA A 254 -10.16 3.18 3.03
N PHE A 255 -11.37 3.74 2.98
CA PHE A 255 -12.59 2.98 2.72
C PHE A 255 -12.70 2.47 1.26
N SER A 256 -12.50 3.34 0.28
CA SER A 256 -12.89 3.08 -1.11
C SER A 256 -11.81 2.42 -1.97
N THR A 257 -10.53 2.58 -1.63
CA THR A 257 -9.44 2.13 -2.51
C THR A 257 -8.54 1.06 -1.91
N ASN A 258 -8.59 0.88 -0.61
CA ASN A 258 -7.64 0.00 0.08
C ASN A 258 -8.27 -1.26 0.67
N THR A 259 -9.56 -1.50 0.39
CA THR A 259 -10.34 -2.61 0.95
C THR A 259 -11.01 -3.45 -0.12
N PHE A 260 -10.30 -3.76 -1.22
CA PHE A 260 -10.85 -4.64 -2.26
C PHE A 260 -11.26 -5.98 -1.66
N ASN A 261 -12.53 -6.33 -1.81
CA ASN A 261 -13.03 -7.66 -1.45
C ASN A 261 -14.27 -8.02 -2.31
N LYS A 262 -14.83 -9.20 -2.09
CA LYS A 262 -16.04 -9.66 -2.77
C LYS A 262 -17.29 -8.97 -2.23
N ASN A 263 -17.33 -8.71 -0.92
CA ASN A 263 -18.51 -8.30 -0.19
C ASN A 263 -18.56 -6.80 0.10
N GLY A 264 -17.59 -6.05 -0.40
CA GLY A 264 -17.53 -4.61 -0.27
C GLY A 264 -16.80 -4.10 0.97
N SER A 265 -16.48 -2.81 0.96
CA SER A 265 -15.58 -2.19 1.93
C SER A 265 -16.12 -2.13 3.36
N ASN A 266 -17.43 -2.36 3.57
CA ASN A 266 -18.02 -2.45 4.91
C ASN A 266 -17.73 -3.80 5.61
N VAL A 267 -17.25 -4.79 4.87
CA VAL A 267 -16.87 -6.10 5.43
C VAL A 267 -15.34 -6.16 5.53
N PRO A 268 -14.78 -6.14 6.74
CA PRO A 268 -13.33 -6.26 6.91
C PRO A 268 -12.86 -7.67 6.53
N GLU A 269 -11.96 -7.76 5.54
CA GLU A 269 -11.35 -9.02 5.11
C GLU A 269 -9.83 -8.90 5.03
N LEU A 270 -9.13 -10.02 5.32
CA LEU A 270 -7.69 -10.08 5.16
C LEU A 270 -7.31 -10.27 3.68
N GLY A 271 -6.51 -9.33 3.17
CA GLY A 271 -5.86 -9.47 1.87
C GLY A 271 -4.35 -9.35 1.98
N TYR A 272 -3.63 -9.77 0.94
CA TYR A 272 -2.19 -9.58 0.90
C TYR A 272 -1.84 -8.09 0.81
N ALA A 273 -0.84 -7.67 1.59
CA ALA A 273 -0.30 -6.32 1.55
C ALA A 273 0.41 -6.08 0.22
N SER A 274 -0.07 -5.12 -0.57
CA SER A 274 0.40 -4.90 -1.94
C SER A 274 1.85 -4.37 -2.01
N TYR A 275 2.34 -3.76 -0.96
CA TYR A 275 3.70 -3.21 -0.86
C TYR A 275 4.75 -4.21 -0.36
N VAL A 276 4.35 -5.41 0.07
CA VAL A 276 5.29 -6.44 0.55
C VAL A 276 5.71 -7.34 -0.61
N SER A 277 6.99 -7.25 -0.99
CA SER A 277 7.58 -8.14 -1.99
C SER A 277 7.74 -9.55 -1.42
N PRO A 278 7.13 -10.58 -2.04
CA PRO A 278 7.24 -11.94 -1.51
C PRO A 278 8.65 -12.53 -1.63
N HIS A 279 9.44 -12.05 -2.56
CA HIS A 279 10.79 -12.54 -2.81
C HIS A 279 11.75 -11.39 -3.07
N ARG A 280 12.91 -11.42 -2.42
CA ARG A 280 14.00 -10.48 -2.65
C ARG A 280 15.33 -11.21 -2.65
N ILE A 281 16.14 -10.94 -3.66
CA ILE A 281 17.52 -11.44 -3.80
C ILE A 281 18.44 -10.23 -3.78
N LEU A 282 19.54 -10.34 -3.07
CA LEU A 282 20.57 -9.31 -2.99
C LEU A 282 21.94 -9.95 -3.16
N LEU A 283 22.77 -9.34 -4.00
CA LEU A 283 24.16 -9.74 -4.18
C LEU A 283 25.03 -8.47 -4.18
N ASN A 284 26.04 -8.46 -3.33
CA ASN A 284 27.04 -7.40 -3.30
C ASN A 284 28.43 -8.01 -3.46
N VAL A 285 29.16 -7.55 -4.47
CA VAL A 285 30.55 -7.94 -4.73
C VAL A 285 31.41 -6.70 -4.64
N GLY A 286 32.40 -6.73 -3.74
CA GLY A 286 33.37 -5.68 -3.59
C GLY A 286 34.79 -6.18 -3.88
N TYR A 287 35.59 -5.38 -4.56
CA TYR A 287 37.01 -5.69 -4.74
C TYR A 287 37.86 -4.45 -4.47
N ARG A 288 38.79 -4.60 -3.54
CA ARG A 288 39.75 -3.56 -3.17
C ARG A 288 41.15 -3.96 -3.56
N LEU A 289 41.73 -3.26 -4.53
CA LEU A 289 43.12 -3.38 -4.93
C LEU A 289 43.95 -2.27 -4.25
N ALA A 290 44.68 -2.65 -3.21
CA ALA A 290 45.54 -1.74 -2.47
C ALA A 290 46.93 -1.64 -3.11
N HIS A 291 47.47 -0.44 -3.19
CA HIS A 291 48.84 -0.17 -3.66
C HIS A 291 49.51 0.93 -2.78
N LYS A 292 50.79 1.13 -2.95
CA LYS A 292 51.58 2.03 -2.05
C LYS A 292 51.03 3.46 -1.94
N SER A 293 50.51 4.00 -3.03
CA SER A 293 50.02 5.37 -3.15
C SER A 293 48.49 5.52 -3.07
N GLY A 294 47.76 4.41 -2.86
CA GLY A 294 46.32 4.48 -2.85
C GLY A 294 45.60 3.13 -2.86
N ALA A 295 44.37 3.15 -3.31
CA ALA A 295 43.58 1.93 -3.53
C ALA A 295 42.54 2.17 -4.64
N SER A 296 42.33 1.15 -5.45
CA SER A 296 41.21 1.09 -6.40
C SER A 296 40.11 0.20 -5.82
N ASN A 297 38.89 0.70 -5.70
CA ASN A 297 37.77 -0.02 -5.15
C ASN A 297 36.69 -0.19 -6.22
N PHE A 298 36.23 -1.42 -6.37
CA PHE A 298 35.15 -1.80 -7.30
C PHE A 298 34.01 -2.36 -6.49
N GLY A 299 32.80 -1.97 -6.79
CA GLY A 299 31.58 -2.49 -6.18
C GLY A 299 30.55 -2.81 -7.25
N LEU A 300 29.93 -3.97 -7.12
CA LEU A 300 28.78 -4.38 -7.93
C LEU A 300 27.67 -4.78 -6.98
N TYR A 301 26.52 -4.11 -7.11
CA TYR A 301 25.33 -4.37 -6.31
C TYR A 301 24.21 -4.82 -7.24
N TYR A 302 23.74 -6.03 -7.04
CA TYR A 302 22.58 -6.58 -7.75
C TYR A 302 21.45 -6.80 -6.76
N GLU A 303 20.25 -6.41 -7.19
CA GLU A 303 19.02 -6.64 -6.45
C GLU A 303 17.94 -7.13 -7.41
N ALA A 304 17.20 -8.17 -6.97
CA ALA A 304 16.00 -8.61 -7.66
C ALA A 304 14.86 -8.75 -6.66
N PHE A 305 13.70 -8.20 -7.00
CA PHE A 305 12.49 -8.23 -6.17
C PHE A 305 11.25 -8.07 -7.02
N ARG A 306 10.10 -8.33 -6.44
CA ARG A 306 8.82 -8.20 -7.12
C ARG A 306 8.32 -6.77 -6.99
N GLN A 307 8.25 -6.06 -8.11
CA GLN A 307 7.75 -4.69 -8.15
C GLN A 307 7.29 -4.30 -9.54
N GLY A 308 6.23 -3.48 -9.60
CA GLY A 308 5.72 -2.88 -10.83
C GLY A 308 4.82 -1.70 -10.52
N TYR A 309 4.30 -1.08 -11.56
CA TYR A 309 3.43 0.10 -11.44
C TYR A 309 2.02 -0.18 -11.91
N ILE A 310 1.07 0.40 -11.17
CA ILE A 310 -0.33 0.57 -11.57
C ILE A 310 -0.58 2.08 -11.55
N GLY A 311 -0.86 2.68 -12.70
CA GLY A 311 -0.89 4.14 -12.79
C GLY A 311 0.46 4.75 -12.44
N SER A 312 0.49 5.57 -11.39
CA SER A 312 1.69 6.25 -10.87
C SER A 312 2.23 5.61 -9.58
N TYR A 313 1.59 4.58 -9.07
CA TYR A 313 1.93 3.98 -7.79
C TYR A 313 2.65 2.64 -7.97
N SER A 314 3.64 2.40 -7.11
CA SER A 314 4.45 1.19 -7.10
C SER A 314 3.90 0.16 -6.13
N TYR A 315 3.80 -1.09 -6.60
CA TYR A 315 3.29 -2.23 -5.83
C TYR A 315 4.14 -3.47 -6.08
N SER A 316 4.13 -4.38 -5.11
CA SER A 316 4.70 -5.73 -5.24
C SER A 316 3.65 -6.77 -5.60
N ARG A 317 2.39 -6.48 -5.27
CA ARG A 317 1.23 -7.33 -5.54
C ARG A 317 0.07 -6.49 -6.05
N TYR A 318 -0.88 -7.12 -6.72
CA TYR A 318 -2.10 -6.47 -7.22
C TYR A 318 -3.30 -7.40 -7.20
N SER A 319 -4.48 -6.82 -7.37
CA SER A 319 -5.76 -7.53 -7.37
C SER A 319 -6.37 -7.47 -8.75
N TYR A 320 -6.91 -8.57 -9.24
CA TYR A 320 -7.77 -8.54 -10.41
C TYR A 320 -9.18 -8.14 -9.99
N THR A 321 -9.66 -7.06 -10.58
CA THR A 321 -10.94 -6.44 -10.26
C THR A 321 -11.86 -6.35 -11.47
N MET A 322 -13.13 -6.10 -11.21
CA MET A 322 -14.13 -5.84 -12.22
C MET A 322 -14.93 -4.57 -11.92
N TYR A 323 -15.47 -3.99 -12.98
CA TYR A 323 -16.44 -2.92 -12.91
C TYR A 323 -17.83 -3.49 -13.17
N VAL A 324 -18.79 -3.16 -12.30
CA VAL A 324 -20.20 -3.49 -12.47
C VAL A 324 -20.96 -2.20 -12.67
N GLN A 325 -21.52 -2.00 -13.87
CA GLN A 325 -22.28 -0.79 -14.17
C GLN A 325 -23.68 -0.84 -13.59
N SER A 326 -24.15 0.34 -13.21
CA SER A 326 -25.44 0.61 -12.58
C SER A 326 -26.66 0.26 -13.43
N GLY A 327 -27.76 0.19 -12.81
CA GLY A 327 -29.09 -0.17 -13.19
C GLY A 327 -29.64 -1.05 -12.09
N LYS A 328 -29.90 -2.31 -12.37
CA LYS A 328 -30.31 -3.31 -11.35
C LYS A 328 -29.14 -3.77 -10.46
N TYR A 329 -27.90 -3.55 -10.91
CA TYR A 329 -26.66 -4.03 -10.27
C TYR A 329 -25.67 -2.88 -10.11
N GLN A 330 -26.01 -1.88 -9.29
CA GLN A 330 -25.03 -0.86 -8.92
C GLN A 330 -23.86 -1.52 -8.20
N ASN A 331 -22.69 -0.91 -8.36
CA ASN A 331 -21.48 -1.30 -7.61
C ASN A 331 -21.86 -1.50 -6.14
N PRO A 332 -21.75 -2.72 -5.57
CA PRO A 332 -22.37 -3.03 -4.28
C PRO A 332 -21.92 -2.16 -3.12
N VAL A 333 -20.91 -1.33 -3.30
CA VAL A 333 -20.27 -0.70 -2.13
C VAL A 333 -20.08 0.79 -2.24
N THR A 334 -19.95 1.34 -3.41
CA THR A 334 -19.68 2.78 -3.48
C THR A 334 -20.17 3.39 -4.76
N ASN A 335 -20.84 4.49 -4.64
CA ASN A 335 -21.10 5.40 -5.75
C ASN A 335 -19.84 6.06 -6.29
N ASP A 336 -18.67 5.91 -5.62
CA ASP A 336 -17.64 6.91 -5.80
C ASP A 336 -16.53 6.57 -6.78
N ARG A 337 -16.12 5.35 -6.98
CA ARG A 337 -14.94 5.12 -7.86
C ARG A 337 -14.81 3.72 -8.46
N GLY A 338 -15.83 3.01 -8.74
CA GLY A 338 -15.91 1.82 -9.59
C GLY A 338 -14.74 0.87 -9.52
N ALA A 339 -14.77 -0.36 -9.71
CA ALA A 339 -13.66 -1.32 -9.82
C ALA A 339 -12.96 -1.74 -8.51
N VAL A 340 -13.69 -1.79 -7.42
CA VAL A 340 -13.20 -2.39 -6.16
C VAL A 340 -13.65 -3.84 -5.99
N ASN A 341 -14.48 -4.36 -6.89
CA ASN A 341 -14.99 -5.72 -6.80
C ASN A 341 -13.94 -6.72 -7.30
N LEU A 342 -13.56 -7.66 -6.47
CA LEU A 342 -12.71 -8.77 -6.90
C LEU A 342 -13.49 -9.67 -7.89
N ILE A 343 -12.82 -10.12 -8.96
CA ILE A 343 -13.43 -10.99 -9.95
C ILE A 343 -13.67 -12.40 -9.39
N TYR A 344 -14.70 -13.08 -9.91
CA TYR A 344 -14.78 -14.53 -9.89
C TYR A 344 -13.95 -15.08 -11.06
N ILE A 345 -13.15 -16.10 -10.81
CA ILE A 345 -12.29 -16.76 -11.80
C ILE A 345 -12.98 -18.06 -12.21
N PRO A 346 -13.74 -18.07 -13.29
CA PRO A 346 -14.56 -19.23 -13.64
C PRO A 346 -13.71 -20.44 -14.05
N THR A 347 -14.25 -21.63 -13.82
CA THR A 347 -13.84 -22.84 -14.54
C THR A 347 -14.28 -22.73 -16.00
N ARG A 348 -13.84 -23.65 -16.86
CA ARG A 348 -14.26 -23.66 -18.26
C ARG A 348 -15.77 -23.83 -18.40
N GLU A 349 -16.35 -24.75 -17.65
CA GLU A 349 -17.80 -25.04 -17.70
C GLU A 349 -18.63 -23.82 -17.23
N GLU A 350 -18.21 -23.17 -16.17
CA GLU A 350 -18.88 -21.96 -15.67
C GLU A 350 -18.78 -20.80 -16.66
N LEU A 351 -17.62 -20.65 -17.32
CA LEU A 351 -17.39 -19.60 -18.29
C LEU A 351 -18.32 -19.71 -19.51
N ASP A 352 -18.61 -20.92 -19.94
CA ASP A 352 -19.54 -21.17 -21.06
C ASP A 352 -20.97 -20.71 -20.74
N GLY A 353 -21.35 -20.69 -19.46
CA GLY A 353 -22.60 -20.13 -18.96
C GLY A 353 -22.62 -18.62 -18.73
N MET A 354 -21.48 -17.94 -18.83
CA MET A 354 -21.38 -16.48 -18.63
C MET A 354 -21.71 -15.71 -19.91
N PRO A 355 -22.63 -14.72 -19.86
CA PRO A 355 -22.98 -13.91 -21.02
C PRO A 355 -21.88 -12.90 -21.32
N PHE A 356 -21.05 -13.14 -22.32
CA PHE A 356 -20.07 -12.19 -22.84
C PHE A 356 -20.61 -11.42 -24.05
N THR A 357 -20.01 -10.26 -24.32
CA THR A 357 -20.35 -9.41 -25.48
C THR A 357 -20.10 -10.11 -26.82
N SER A 358 -19.16 -11.05 -26.86
CA SER A 358 -18.94 -11.98 -27.99
C SER A 358 -18.21 -13.25 -27.54
N ASP A 359 -18.29 -14.30 -28.37
CA ASP A 359 -17.58 -15.56 -28.11
C ASP A 359 -16.05 -15.36 -28.19
N GLU A 360 -15.58 -14.50 -29.10
CA GLU A 360 -14.15 -14.17 -29.21
C GLU A 360 -13.63 -13.53 -27.92
N ASN A 361 -14.40 -12.62 -27.31
CA ASN A 361 -14.02 -11.95 -26.07
C ASN A 361 -13.99 -12.93 -24.90
N ARG A 362 -14.94 -13.89 -24.85
CA ARG A 362 -14.96 -14.99 -23.88
C ARG A 362 -13.74 -15.88 -24.01
N GLU A 363 -13.38 -16.29 -25.24
CA GLU A 363 -12.22 -17.13 -25.49
C GLU A 363 -10.89 -16.41 -25.20
N GLU A 364 -10.81 -15.11 -25.48
CA GLU A 364 -9.66 -14.28 -25.06
C GLU A 364 -9.49 -14.25 -23.54
N TYR A 365 -10.60 -14.14 -22.81
CA TYR A 365 -10.57 -14.18 -21.35
C TYR A 365 -10.10 -15.55 -20.82
N TRP A 366 -10.62 -16.64 -21.39
CA TRP A 366 -10.16 -17.99 -21.04
C TRP A 366 -8.68 -18.20 -21.31
N LYS A 367 -8.23 -17.76 -22.49
CA LYS A 367 -6.79 -17.82 -22.84
C LYS A 367 -5.94 -17.03 -21.86
N PHE A 368 -6.43 -15.88 -21.40
CA PHE A 368 -5.75 -15.08 -20.39
C PHE A 368 -5.69 -15.80 -19.05
N ILE A 369 -6.80 -16.34 -18.54
CA ILE A 369 -6.85 -17.13 -17.30
C ILE A 369 -5.79 -18.24 -17.33
N ARG A 370 -5.75 -19.02 -18.38
CA ARG A 370 -4.84 -20.18 -18.49
C ARG A 370 -3.35 -19.80 -18.53
N ASN A 371 -3.03 -18.60 -19.01
CA ASN A 371 -1.64 -18.15 -19.16
C ASN A 371 -1.17 -17.23 -18.03
N ASP A 372 -2.04 -16.86 -17.11
CA ASP A 372 -1.70 -16.05 -15.95
C ASP A 372 -1.29 -16.93 -14.76
N ASP A 373 -0.16 -16.60 -14.14
CA ASP A 373 0.43 -17.38 -13.04
C ASP A 373 -0.49 -17.51 -11.80
N TYR A 374 -1.34 -16.51 -11.58
CA TYR A 374 -2.26 -16.49 -10.46
C TYR A 374 -3.62 -17.08 -10.84
N LEU A 375 -4.25 -16.60 -11.91
CA LEU A 375 -5.59 -16.99 -12.28
C LEU A 375 -5.70 -18.48 -12.62
N SER A 376 -4.70 -19.04 -13.29
CA SER A 376 -4.69 -20.46 -13.68
C SER A 376 -4.74 -21.44 -12.50
N LYS A 377 -4.33 -20.98 -11.31
CA LYS A 377 -4.31 -21.80 -10.08
C LYS A 377 -5.52 -21.58 -9.17
N HIS A 378 -6.40 -20.66 -9.52
CA HIS A 378 -7.53 -20.23 -8.68
C HIS A 378 -8.86 -20.24 -9.44
N THR A 379 -8.98 -21.08 -10.48
CA THR A 379 -10.26 -21.29 -11.17
C THR A 379 -11.29 -21.89 -10.22
N GLY A 380 -12.53 -21.42 -10.29
CA GLY A 380 -13.61 -21.78 -9.35
C GLY A 380 -13.60 -20.97 -8.04
N GLU A 381 -12.75 -19.93 -7.93
CA GLU A 381 -12.64 -19.09 -6.73
C GLU A 381 -12.82 -17.61 -7.05
N TYR A 382 -13.17 -16.81 -6.05
CA TYR A 382 -13.02 -15.37 -6.15
C TYR A 382 -11.54 -14.98 -6.02
N SER A 383 -11.10 -14.02 -6.81
CA SER A 383 -9.74 -13.48 -6.67
C SER A 383 -9.55 -12.87 -5.28
N LYS A 384 -8.32 -12.88 -4.79
CA LYS A 384 -7.97 -12.35 -3.46
C LYS A 384 -7.28 -10.99 -3.61
N ARG A 385 -7.54 -10.08 -2.67
CA ARG A 385 -6.82 -8.81 -2.64
C ARG A 385 -5.31 -9.07 -2.55
N GLY A 386 -4.53 -8.46 -3.47
CA GLY A 386 -3.10 -8.66 -3.59
C GLY A 386 -2.69 -10.10 -3.96
N GLY A 387 -3.60 -10.91 -4.53
CA GLY A 387 -3.33 -12.30 -4.89
C GLY A 387 -2.28 -12.44 -5.99
N ALA A 388 -2.37 -11.60 -7.01
CA ALA A 388 -1.40 -11.59 -8.11
C ALA A 388 -0.10 -10.85 -7.71
N VAL A 389 1.03 -11.30 -8.25
CA VAL A 389 2.37 -10.79 -7.91
C VAL A 389 2.96 -10.08 -9.12
N MET A 390 3.54 -8.91 -8.89
CA MET A 390 4.23 -8.14 -9.93
C MET A 390 5.42 -8.92 -10.51
N PRO A 391 5.81 -8.68 -11.76
CA PRO A 391 6.99 -9.27 -12.36
C PRO A 391 8.26 -9.00 -11.56
N TRP A 392 9.31 -9.79 -11.81
CA TRP A 392 10.62 -9.51 -11.27
C TRP A 392 11.17 -8.20 -11.86
N GLN A 393 11.67 -7.35 -10.97
CA GLN A 393 12.53 -6.24 -11.29
C GLN A 393 13.97 -6.63 -10.95
N HIS A 394 14.88 -6.35 -11.86
CA HIS A 394 16.30 -6.58 -11.70
C HIS A 394 17.04 -5.25 -11.77
N MET A 395 17.83 -4.94 -10.78
CA MET A 395 18.65 -3.73 -10.74
C MET A 395 20.12 -4.11 -10.54
N LEU A 396 20.98 -3.52 -11.32
CA LEU A 396 22.43 -3.70 -11.23
C LEU A 396 23.10 -2.33 -11.14
N ASN A 397 23.76 -2.06 -10.02
CA ASN A 397 24.48 -0.82 -9.78
C ASN A 397 25.98 -1.10 -9.73
N PHE A 398 26.76 -0.17 -10.25
CA PHE A 398 28.22 -0.26 -10.25
C PHE A 398 28.82 0.96 -9.56
N ARG A 399 29.85 0.72 -8.80
CA ARG A 399 30.66 1.76 -8.15
C ARG A 399 32.14 1.51 -8.43
N PHE A 400 32.82 2.57 -8.80
CA PHE A 400 34.28 2.62 -8.83
C PHE A 400 34.76 3.77 -7.97
N SER A 401 35.84 3.59 -7.20
CA SER A 401 36.53 4.70 -6.59
C SER A 401 38.04 4.48 -6.56
N GLN A 402 38.78 5.56 -6.82
CA GLN A 402 40.21 5.60 -6.74
C GLN A 402 40.62 6.49 -5.58
N ASP A 403 41.31 5.91 -4.59
CA ASP A 403 41.89 6.62 -3.46
C ASP A 403 43.34 6.96 -3.77
N PHE A 404 43.73 8.21 -3.52
CA PHE A 404 45.11 8.70 -3.56
C PHE A 404 45.53 9.09 -2.15
N TYR A 405 46.66 8.56 -1.68
CA TYR A 405 47.22 8.88 -0.36
C TYR A 405 48.22 10.00 -0.46
N VAL A 406 47.96 11.05 0.27
CA VAL A 406 48.84 12.25 0.33
C VAL A 406 49.28 12.47 1.78
N ASN A 407 50.58 12.49 2.02
CA ASN A 407 51.10 12.79 3.34
C ASN A 407 51.29 14.30 3.49
N VAL A 408 50.61 14.90 4.48
CA VAL A 408 50.71 16.30 4.81
C VAL A 408 51.15 16.41 6.29
N LYS A 409 52.32 16.95 6.52
CA LYS A 409 52.90 17.13 7.87
C LYS A 409 52.91 15.84 8.69
N GLY A 410 53.26 14.69 8.05
CA GLY A 410 53.36 13.39 8.71
C GLY A 410 52.01 12.66 8.92
N ARG A 411 50.91 13.25 8.47
CA ARG A 411 49.57 12.64 8.53
C ARG A 411 49.10 12.20 7.13
N ARG A 412 48.54 11.03 7.04
CA ARG A 412 48.00 10.50 5.77
C ARG A 412 46.62 11.10 5.51
N ASN A 413 46.50 11.88 4.46
CA ASN A 413 45.26 12.36 3.92
C ASN A 413 44.88 11.52 2.69
N THR A 414 43.60 11.50 2.32
CA THR A 414 43.12 10.73 1.19
C THR A 414 42.27 11.62 0.29
N ILE A 415 42.55 11.61 -1.00
CA ILE A 415 41.68 12.15 -2.05
C ILE A 415 41.05 10.95 -2.73
N SER A 416 39.74 10.87 -2.73
CA SER A 416 38.99 9.80 -3.40
C SER A 416 38.19 10.37 -4.56
N LEU A 417 38.39 9.82 -5.74
CA LEU A 417 37.57 10.07 -6.94
C LEU A 417 36.59 8.92 -7.07
N GLY A 418 35.30 9.19 -7.16
CA GLY A 418 34.25 8.17 -7.24
C GLY A 418 33.38 8.31 -8.48
N LEU A 419 33.00 7.19 -9.05
CA LEU A 419 32.00 7.06 -10.09
C LEU A 419 30.95 6.04 -9.62
N ASP A 420 29.71 6.48 -9.43
CA ASP A 420 28.58 5.64 -9.13
C ASP A 420 27.66 5.58 -10.36
N VAL A 421 27.36 4.39 -10.83
CA VAL A 421 26.41 4.17 -11.95
C VAL A 421 25.26 3.34 -11.45
N ASN A 422 24.10 3.98 -11.34
CA ASN A 422 22.85 3.32 -11.00
C ASN A 422 22.24 2.69 -12.27
N ASN A 423 21.70 1.50 -12.11
CA ASN A 423 21.07 0.74 -13.20
C ASN A 423 21.98 0.58 -14.43
N ILE A 424 23.22 0.14 -14.20
CA ILE A 424 24.21 -0.05 -15.28
C ILE A 424 23.73 -1.05 -16.34
N ALA A 425 22.87 -2.00 -15.97
CA ALA A 425 22.26 -2.92 -16.92
C ALA A 425 21.47 -2.16 -18.01
N ASN A 426 20.74 -1.12 -17.63
CA ASN A 426 20.01 -0.27 -18.59
C ASN A 426 20.94 0.60 -19.44
N MET A 427 22.10 0.99 -18.92
CA MET A 427 23.13 1.69 -19.71
C MET A 427 23.69 0.80 -20.81
N LEU A 428 23.88 -0.51 -20.52
CA LEU A 428 24.41 -1.49 -21.49
C LEU A 428 23.34 -1.93 -22.50
N ASN A 429 22.09 -2.08 -22.06
CA ASN A 429 20.96 -2.42 -22.92
C ASN A 429 19.69 -1.76 -22.38
N ARG A 430 19.08 -0.90 -23.19
CA ARG A 430 17.86 -0.13 -22.85
C ARG A 430 16.66 -0.98 -22.40
N ASP A 431 16.65 -2.28 -22.70
CA ASP A 431 15.57 -3.19 -22.35
C ASP A 431 15.81 -3.91 -21.00
N TRP A 432 17.00 -3.75 -20.43
CA TRP A 432 17.34 -4.28 -19.12
C TRP A 432 17.08 -3.26 -17.99
N GLY A 433 16.91 -3.75 -16.77
CA GLY A 433 16.72 -2.89 -15.59
C GLY A 433 15.45 -2.02 -15.64
N ASN A 434 14.46 -2.38 -16.45
CA ASN A 434 13.21 -1.64 -16.58
C ASN A 434 12.19 -2.12 -15.58
N VAL A 435 11.47 -1.18 -14.96
CA VAL A 435 10.28 -1.48 -14.17
C VAL A 435 9.09 -1.67 -15.08
N LYS A 436 8.30 -2.70 -14.83
CA LYS A 436 7.09 -3.00 -15.59
C LYS A 436 5.89 -2.23 -15.07
N ARG A 437 5.01 -1.83 -15.99
CA ARG A 437 3.71 -1.23 -15.68
C ARG A 437 2.62 -2.04 -16.33
N ILE A 438 1.57 -2.35 -15.57
CA ILE A 438 0.34 -2.94 -16.10
C ILE A 438 -0.63 -1.82 -16.50
N SER A 439 -1.29 -1.97 -17.64
CA SER A 439 -2.23 -0.96 -18.15
C SER A 439 -3.49 -0.84 -17.30
N THR A 440 -4.01 -1.97 -16.81
CA THR A 440 -5.17 -2.04 -15.92
C THR A 440 -5.15 -3.33 -15.12
N THR A 441 -5.70 -3.28 -13.93
CA THR A 441 -6.03 -4.47 -13.11
C THR A 441 -7.53 -4.75 -13.12
N ASN A 442 -8.32 -3.81 -13.65
CA ASN A 442 -9.74 -3.94 -13.86
C ASN A 442 -9.98 -4.65 -15.22
N ILE A 443 -9.98 -5.98 -15.18
CA ILE A 443 -9.96 -6.81 -16.38
C ILE A 443 -11.34 -7.23 -16.88
N LEU A 444 -12.38 -7.11 -16.04
CA LEU A 444 -13.75 -7.40 -16.42
C LEU A 444 -14.64 -6.18 -16.22
N LYS A 445 -15.61 -6.05 -17.10
CA LYS A 445 -16.72 -5.11 -16.96
C LYS A 445 -18.03 -5.90 -17.17
N TYR A 446 -18.98 -5.75 -16.24
CA TYR A 446 -20.34 -6.26 -16.42
C TYR A 446 -21.28 -5.09 -16.64
N GLU A 447 -21.88 -5.01 -17.81
CA GLU A 447 -22.73 -3.90 -18.24
C GLU A 447 -23.81 -4.42 -19.20
N ASN A 448 -25.05 -3.90 -19.05
CA ASN A 448 -26.18 -4.23 -19.91
C ASN A 448 -26.43 -5.75 -20.04
N GLY A 449 -26.14 -6.52 -18.98
CA GLY A 449 -26.37 -7.96 -18.96
C GLY A 449 -25.25 -8.81 -19.55
N ALA A 450 -24.13 -8.22 -19.97
CA ALA A 450 -23.02 -8.95 -20.56
C ALA A 450 -21.66 -8.55 -19.94
N TYR A 451 -20.75 -9.54 -19.93
CA TYR A 451 -19.34 -9.32 -19.57
C TYR A 451 -18.53 -8.85 -20.77
N THR A 452 -17.57 -7.97 -20.48
CA THR A 452 -16.52 -7.60 -21.42
C THR A 452 -15.17 -7.80 -20.76
N PHE A 453 -14.28 -8.54 -21.39
CA PHE A 453 -12.90 -8.70 -20.97
C PHE A 453 -12.03 -7.60 -21.57
N ASN A 454 -11.33 -6.89 -20.71
CA ASN A 454 -10.35 -5.87 -21.06
C ASN A 454 -8.94 -6.43 -20.80
N LYS A 455 -8.30 -6.90 -21.83
CA LYS A 455 -6.97 -7.52 -21.73
C LYS A 455 -5.92 -6.54 -21.20
N PRO A 456 -5.31 -6.83 -20.05
CA PRO A 456 -4.22 -6.01 -19.56
C PRO A 456 -2.95 -6.20 -20.42
N THR A 457 -2.17 -5.13 -20.54
CA THR A 457 -0.88 -5.15 -21.24
C THR A 457 0.24 -4.68 -20.33
N TRP A 458 1.42 -5.25 -20.51
CA TRP A 458 2.62 -4.83 -19.82
C TRP A 458 3.44 -3.89 -20.69
N SER A 459 3.91 -2.81 -20.09
CA SER A 459 4.80 -1.83 -20.73
C SER A 459 5.95 -1.46 -19.80
N LYS A 460 6.96 -0.77 -20.33
CA LYS A 460 8.00 -0.13 -19.53
C LYS A 460 7.38 1.08 -18.80
N TYR A 461 7.63 1.21 -17.51
CA TYR A 461 7.31 2.43 -16.78
C TYR A 461 8.26 3.56 -17.18
N ALA A 462 7.74 4.63 -17.75
CA ALA A 462 8.51 5.79 -18.19
C ALA A 462 8.84 6.72 -17.00
N GLY A 463 9.92 6.42 -16.31
CA GLY A 463 10.38 7.19 -15.15
C GLY A 463 11.87 7.00 -14.90
N THR A 464 12.45 7.81 -14.02
CA THR A 464 13.87 7.77 -13.66
C THR A 464 14.31 6.42 -13.09
N ILE A 465 13.40 5.68 -12.46
CA ILE A 465 13.66 4.34 -11.94
C ILE A 465 13.94 3.29 -13.04
N SER A 466 13.49 3.54 -14.27
CA SER A 466 13.72 2.67 -15.44
C SER A 466 14.87 3.15 -16.34
N THR A 467 15.65 4.13 -15.89
CA THR A 467 16.77 4.68 -16.63
C THR A 467 18.04 4.62 -15.78
N TRP A 468 19.19 4.56 -16.44
CA TRP A 468 20.45 4.67 -15.74
C TRP A 468 20.77 6.13 -15.37
N SER A 469 21.57 6.28 -14.34
CA SER A 469 22.16 7.56 -13.95
C SER A 469 23.59 7.37 -13.45
N ALA A 470 24.44 8.35 -13.67
CA ALA A 470 25.81 8.33 -13.19
C ALA A 470 26.11 9.58 -12.36
N MET A 471 26.87 9.38 -11.31
CA MET A 471 27.35 10.45 -10.42
C MET A 471 28.85 10.37 -10.29
N PHE A 472 29.54 11.47 -10.54
CA PHE A 472 30.95 11.64 -10.25
C PHE A 472 31.12 12.37 -8.93
N SER A 473 32.03 11.91 -8.06
CA SER A 473 32.29 12.49 -6.76
C SER A 473 33.78 12.66 -6.46
N ILE A 474 34.10 13.72 -5.75
CA ILE A 474 35.44 13.96 -5.19
C ILE A 474 35.28 14.10 -3.69
N ARG A 475 36.08 13.36 -2.94
CA ARG A 475 36.10 13.42 -1.48
C ARG A 475 37.52 13.61 -0.99
N TYR A 476 37.70 14.57 -0.10
CA TYR A 476 38.96 14.74 0.62
C TYR A 476 38.74 14.37 2.09
N THR A 477 39.52 13.41 2.57
CA THR A 477 39.53 12.99 3.99
C THR A 477 40.88 13.38 4.59
N PHE A 478 40.87 14.22 5.63
CA PHE A 478 42.03 14.65 6.39
C PHE A 478 42.03 14.00 7.77
N ASN A 479 43.24 13.62 8.26
CA ASN A 479 43.46 13.05 9.59
C ASN A 479 44.32 13.98 10.45
#